data_49e0b837a0008b64d54662d24603ed73
#
_entry.id   49e0b837a0008b64d54662d24603ed73
#
_cell.length_a   1.000
_cell.length_b   1.000
_cell.length_c   1.000
_cell.angle_alpha   90.00
_cell.angle_beta   90.00
_cell.angle_gamma   90.00
#
_symmetry.space_group_name_H-M   'P 1'
#
loop_
_entity.id
_entity.type
_entity.pdbx_description
1 polymer ?
#
loop_
_entity_poly.entity_id
_entity_poly.type
_entity_poly.pdbx_seq_one_letter_code
_entity_poly.pdbx_strand_id
1 'polypeptide(L)'
;LFSFPPVINGSRTEVDTGSRDLFIEMTGTDQWTIDHMCNIVCYALSARGGTVERVNVEYTDDTPGEYAGRTLDRPDFSVKTKRVAHERIESIIGVDLDSGTVLDCLERAGLDGTIEDEDAEEITYEVEIPPYRVDVLHPLDVIDDIGRAYGFNDLEPSYPDVSTVGGRHERSRLEEAARDTLVGLGFEDLLNFHMISTEENFDRLEIEPGTDVLGGGEAVTIREPYSEAYEILRTWALPSLLLVLENNTHREYPQHLSEIGLAAQLDDSENTGVSEHQTVAAVLADTEASYEDARGRLQALAQAFDVELETPPTEHPTFIPGRTAEVVLDGESVGVIGEIHPKVLVEHDLELPVAAFEFRLDALK
;
A
#
# COMPACT_ATOMS: atom_id res chain seq x y z
N LEU A 1 -0.77 -19.52 24.42
CA LEU A 1 -0.21 -19.52 25.79
C LEU A 1 -1.05 -18.62 26.69
N PHE A 2 -1.41 -19.09 27.86
CA PHE A 2 -2.19 -18.33 28.82
C PHE A 2 -1.29 -17.91 29.99
N SER A 3 -1.02 -16.62 30.10
CA SER A 3 -0.28 -16.05 31.23
C SER A 3 -1.23 -15.79 32.40
N PHE A 4 -0.87 -16.29 33.57
CA PHE A 4 -1.69 -16.14 34.78
C PHE A 4 -0.94 -15.29 35.81
N PRO A 5 -1.10 -13.96 35.81
CA PRO A 5 -0.28 -13.02 36.58
C PRO A 5 -0.12 -13.35 38.08
N PRO A 6 -1.14 -13.82 38.85
CA PRO A 6 -0.96 -14.19 40.23
C PRO A 6 0.01 -15.36 40.48
N VAL A 7 0.25 -16.18 39.44
CA VAL A 7 1.15 -17.34 39.53
C VAL A 7 2.53 -17.02 39.00
N ILE A 8 2.59 -16.26 37.87
CA ILE A 8 3.83 -15.92 37.18
C ILE A 8 4.52 -14.69 37.80
N ASN A 9 3.73 -13.67 38.19
CA ASN A 9 4.23 -12.42 38.77
C ASN A 9 3.86 -12.27 40.26
N GLY A 10 3.74 -13.38 40.99
CA GLY A 10 3.51 -13.36 42.43
C GLY A 10 4.78 -13.03 43.20
N SER A 11 4.66 -12.77 44.50
CA SER A 11 5.77 -12.39 45.39
C SER A 11 6.98 -13.35 45.39
N ARG A 12 6.83 -14.57 44.88
CA ARG A 12 7.91 -15.56 44.77
C ARG A 12 8.74 -15.41 43.53
N THR A 13 8.18 -14.78 42.50
CA THR A 13 8.80 -14.61 41.16
C THR A 13 8.92 -13.16 40.77
N GLU A 14 8.67 -12.25 41.71
CA GLU A 14 8.85 -10.82 41.51
C GLU A 14 10.32 -10.49 41.28
N VAL A 15 10.57 -9.77 40.20
CA VAL A 15 11.90 -9.25 39.86
C VAL A 15 12.05 -7.84 40.43
N ASP A 16 13.08 -7.66 41.24
CA ASP A 16 13.40 -6.39 41.84
C ASP A 16 14.89 -5.99 41.60
N THR A 17 15.34 -4.88 42.17
CA THR A 17 16.72 -4.42 42.05
C THR A 17 17.74 -5.32 42.75
N GLY A 18 17.29 -6.25 43.60
CA GLY A 18 18.10 -7.26 44.27
C GLY A 18 18.23 -8.57 43.51
N SER A 19 17.39 -8.79 42.49
CA SER A 19 17.42 -10.01 41.70
C SER A 19 18.73 -10.16 40.94
N ARG A 20 19.33 -11.36 40.97
CA ARG A 20 20.59 -11.67 40.30
C ARG A 20 20.47 -12.78 39.27
N ASP A 21 19.62 -13.76 39.54
CA ASP A 21 19.37 -14.87 38.65
C ASP A 21 17.97 -14.70 38.04
N LEU A 22 17.88 -14.69 36.70
CA LEU A 22 16.66 -14.46 35.97
C LEU A 22 16.39 -15.65 35.03
N PHE A 23 15.15 -16.12 35.01
CA PHE A 23 14.67 -17.00 33.97
C PHE A 23 13.80 -16.16 33.00
N ILE A 24 14.20 -16.16 31.72
CA ILE A 24 13.53 -15.37 30.70
C ILE A 24 12.79 -16.32 29.77
N GLU A 25 11.48 -16.18 29.70
CA GLU A 25 10.61 -16.89 28.76
C GLU A 25 10.08 -15.93 27.72
N MET A 26 10.21 -16.32 26.46
CA MET A 26 9.62 -15.60 25.32
C MET A 26 8.72 -16.54 24.54
N THR A 27 7.52 -16.08 24.27
CA THR A 27 6.49 -16.88 23.59
C THR A 27 5.94 -16.10 22.41
N GLY A 28 5.61 -16.80 21.33
CA GLY A 28 5.08 -16.20 20.11
C GLY A 28 4.59 -17.27 19.15
N THR A 29 4.08 -16.86 18.03
CA THR A 29 3.56 -17.72 16.95
C THR A 29 4.61 -18.02 15.88
N ASP A 30 5.75 -17.32 15.91
CA ASP A 30 6.84 -17.49 14.96
C ASP A 30 8.18 -17.67 15.69
N GLN A 31 8.84 -18.80 15.44
CA GLN A 31 10.08 -19.17 16.13
C GLN A 31 11.23 -18.22 15.78
N TRP A 32 11.32 -17.79 14.53
CA TRP A 32 12.37 -16.86 14.11
C TRP A 32 12.30 -15.55 14.90
N THR A 33 11.10 -14.99 15.05
CA THR A 33 10.88 -13.74 15.77
C THR A 33 11.26 -13.85 17.24
N ILE A 34 10.80 -14.92 17.93
CA ILE A 34 11.11 -15.08 19.37
C ILE A 34 12.58 -15.40 19.64
N ASP A 35 13.26 -16.14 18.77
CA ASP A 35 14.69 -16.39 18.86
C ASP A 35 15.51 -15.09 18.74
N HIS A 36 15.16 -14.25 17.77
CA HIS A 36 15.85 -12.97 17.57
C HIS A 36 15.55 -11.96 18.68
N MET A 37 14.32 -11.89 19.18
CA MET A 37 13.98 -11.10 20.37
C MET A 37 14.77 -11.56 21.58
N CYS A 38 14.92 -12.87 21.80
CA CYS A 38 15.71 -13.44 22.87
C CYS A 38 17.18 -13.01 22.74
N ASN A 39 17.76 -13.07 21.54
CA ASN A 39 19.13 -12.66 21.29
C ASN A 39 19.38 -11.18 21.60
N ILE A 40 18.45 -10.29 21.23
CA ILE A 40 18.52 -8.85 21.55
C ILE A 40 18.54 -8.64 23.07
N VAL A 41 17.64 -9.31 23.80
CA VAL A 41 17.58 -9.20 25.28
C VAL A 41 18.85 -9.76 25.91
N CYS A 42 19.33 -10.92 25.46
CA CYS A 42 20.57 -11.52 25.96
C CYS A 42 21.78 -10.63 25.70
N TYR A 43 21.88 -10.02 24.52
CA TYR A 43 22.92 -9.03 24.20
C TYR A 43 22.86 -7.83 25.16
N ALA A 44 21.67 -7.26 25.37
CA ALA A 44 21.49 -6.12 26.25
C ALA A 44 21.84 -6.42 27.72
N LEU A 45 21.57 -7.64 28.20
CA LEU A 45 21.93 -8.09 29.54
C LEU A 45 23.42 -8.38 29.64
N SER A 46 24.02 -9.01 28.65
CA SER A 46 25.46 -9.29 28.58
C SER A 46 26.27 -7.98 28.58
N ALA A 47 25.87 -6.97 27.85
CA ALA A 47 26.48 -5.65 27.80
C ALA A 47 26.42 -4.93 29.16
N ARG A 48 25.56 -5.36 30.08
CA ARG A 48 25.43 -4.89 31.47
C ARG A 48 26.16 -5.78 32.48
N GLY A 49 26.94 -6.76 32.00
CA GLY A 49 27.73 -7.67 32.83
C GLY A 49 26.95 -8.94 33.24
N GLY A 50 25.82 -9.23 32.64
CA GLY A 50 25.10 -10.49 32.84
C GLY A 50 25.77 -11.68 32.14
N THR A 51 25.67 -12.87 32.74
CA THR A 51 26.09 -14.12 32.13
C THR A 51 24.84 -14.84 31.60
N VAL A 52 24.85 -15.21 30.32
CA VAL A 52 23.73 -15.92 29.69
C VAL A 52 24.02 -17.41 29.69
N GLU A 53 23.09 -18.20 30.25
CA GLU A 53 23.14 -19.65 30.25
C GLU A 53 22.16 -20.23 29.22
N ARG A 54 22.48 -21.41 28.66
CA ARG A 54 21.63 -22.10 27.69
C ARG A 54 20.56 -22.92 28.37
N VAL A 55 19.41 -23.02 27.74
CA VAL A 55 18.27 -23.86 28.13
C VAL A 55 17.88 -24.76 26.95
N ASN A 56 17.63 -26.03 27.24
CA ASN A 56 17.08 -26.96 26.28
C ASN A 56 15.55 -26.93 26.38
N VAL A 57 14.90 -26.61 25.27
CA VAL A 57 13.43 -26.64 25.14
C VAL A 57 13.05 -27.94 24.42
N GLU A 58 12.45 -28.87 25.15
CA GLU A 58 12.02 -30.15 24.59
C GLU A 58 10.53 -30.10 24.23
N TYR A 59 10.23 -30.36 22.96
CA TYR A 59 8.86 -30.53 22.48
C TYR A 59 8.53 -32.04 22.46
N THR A 60 7.41 -32.41 23.04
CA THR A 60 6.95 -33.80 23.03
C THR A 60 6.43 -34.20 21.63
N ASP A 61 6.35 -35.52 21.37
CA ASP A 61 5.90 -36.03 20.06
C ASP A 61 4.44 -35.66 19.72
N ASP A 62 3.64 -35.34 20.73
CA ASP A 62 2.23 -34.92 20.62
C ASP A 62 2.07 -33.39 20.48
N THR A 63 3.17 -32.62 20.44
CA THR A 63 3.13 -31.18 20.20
C THR A 63 2.59 -30.89 18.80
N PRO A 64 1.59 -30.03 18.64
CA PRO A 64 1.12 -29.65 17.29
C PRO A 64 2.18 -28.88 16.50
N GLY A 65 2.30 -29.19 15.18
CA GLY A 65 3.13 -28.43 14.26
C GLY A 65 4.53 -29.04 14.04
N GLU A 66 5.42 -28.26 13.45
CA GLU A 66 6.74 -28.72 12.96
C GLU A 66 7.78 -29.00 14.05
N TYR A 67 7.52 -28.61 15.30
CA TYR A 67 8.45 -28.79 16.43
C TYR A 67 8.21 -30.07 17.22
N ALA A 68 7.22 -30.88 16.86
CA ALA A 68 6.94 -32.16 17.50
C ALA A 68 8.21 -33.04 17.61
N GLY A 69 8.53 -33.52 18.80
CA GLY A 69 9.68 -34.36 19.08
C GLY A 69 11.06 -33.69 18.93
N ARG A 70 11.13 -32.35 18.75
CA ARG A 70 12.40 -31.63 18.62
C ARG A 70 12.87 -31.07 19.97
N THR A 71 14.19 -31.01 20.11
CA THR A 71 14.85 -30.27 21.20
C THR A 71 15.56 -29.06 20.60
N LEU A 72 15.31 -27.90 21.17
CA LEU A 72 15.94 -26.64 20.76
C LEU A 72 16.84 -26.10 21.89
N ASP A 73 18.10 -25.85 21.58
CA ASP A 73 19.01 -25.14 22.49
C ASP A 73 18.78 -23.62 22.35
N ARG A 74 18.48 -22.95 23.44
CA ARG A 74 18.21 -21.51 23.44
C ARG A 74 19.03 -20.79 24.52
N PRO A 75 19.44 -19.53 24.27
CA PRO A 75 19.32 -18.77 23.02
C PRO A 75 20.19 -19.36 21.88
N ASP A 76 19.75 -19.16 20.64
CA ASP A 76 20.51 -19.54 19.44
C ASP A 76 21.41 -18.37 19.00
N PHE A 77 22.69 -18.47 19.31
CA PHE A 77 23.70 -17.47 18.95
C PHE A 77 24.46 -17.83 17.65
N SER A 78 23.85 -18.57 16.76
CA SER A 78 24.48 -18.86 15.48
C SER A 78 24.69 -17.57 14.68
N VAL A 79 25.94 -17.40 14.23
CA VAL A 79 26.33 -16.27 13.38
C VAL A 79 25.97 -16.61 11.94
N LYS A 80 25.38 -15.67 11.25
CA LYS A 80 25.08 -15.75 9.82
C LYS A 80 26.16 -15.00 9.03
N THR A 81 26.42 -15.43 7.79
CA THR A 81 27.35 -14.74 6.92
C THR A 81 26.64 -14.18 5.67
N LYS A 82 27.16 -13.08 5.16
CA LYS A 82 26.81 -12.49 3.87
C LYS A 82 28.06 -12.24 3.05
N ARG A 83 27.96 -12.42 1.75
CA ARG A 83 29.04 -12.13 0.81
C ARG A 83 28.70 -10.86 0.03
N VAL A 84 29.66 -9.94 -0.04
CA VAL A 84 29.48 -8.64 -0.71
C VAL A 84 30.70 -8.36 -1.57
N ALA A 85 30.50 -8.16 -2.86
CA ALA A 85 31.57 -7.79 -3.80
C ALA A 85 31.93 -6.31 -3.64
N HIS A 86 33.21 -5.98 -3.71
CA HIS A 86 33.74 -4.63 -3.58
C HIS A 86 33.17 -3.69 -4.64
N GLU A 87 33.19 -4.09 -5.91
CA GLU A 87 32.61 -3.32 -7.02
C GLU A 87 31.14 -2.98 -6.77
N ARG A 88 30.40 -3.90 -6.15
CA ARG A 88 28.97 -3.65 -5.82
C ARG A 88 28.80 -2.60 -4.75
N ILE A 89 29.72 -2.54 -3.76
CA ILE A 89 29.74 -1.49 -2.72
C ILE A 89 29.95 -0.13 -3.39
N GLU A 90 31.00 0.01 -4.18
CA GLU A 90 31.33 1.25 -4.89
C GLU A 90 30.23 1.70 -5.84
N SER A 91 29.66 0.75 -6.59
CA SER A 91 28.55 1.04 -7.53
C SER A 91 27.29 1.57 -6.84
N ILE A 92 27.00 1.15 -5.61
CA ILE A 92 25.80 1.56 -4.88
C ILE A 92 26.06 2.86 -4.11
N ILE A 93 27.20 2.96 -3.41
CA ILE A 93 27.55 4.16 -2.63
C ILE A 93 27.96 5.31 -3.56
N GLY A 94 28.53 5.00 -4.71
CA GLY A 94 28.90 5.98 -5.72
C GLY A 94 30.26 6.65 -5.48
N VAL A 95 31.13 6.03 -4.67
CA VAL A 95 32.50 6.49 -4.39
C VAL A 95 33.49 5.35 -4.48
N ASP A 96 34.71 5.65 -4.91
CA ASP A 96 35.81 4.68 -4.89
C ASP A 96 36.31 4.52 -3.46
N LEU A 97 36.38 3.27 -2.99
CA LEU A 97 36.79 2.94 -1.64
C LEU A 97 37.98 1.95 -1.66
N ASP A 98 38.97 2.15 -0.83
CA ASP A 98 39.94 1.07 -0.59
C ASP A 98 39.38 0.01 0.37
N SER A 99 39.93 -1.20 0.29
CA SER A 99 39.43 -2.33 1.10
C SER A 99 39.60 -2.10 2.61
N GLY A 100 40.59 -1.34 3.03
CA GLY A 100 40.79 -0.98 4.44
C GLY A 100 39.68 -0.08 4.94
N THR A 101 39.23 0.90 4.14
CA THR A 101 38.09 1.76 4.45
C THR A 101 36.80 0.97 4.56
N VAL A 102 36.58 -0.01 3.67
CA VAL A 102 35.39 -0.88 3.74
C VAL A 102 35.39 -1.69 5.05
N LEU A 103 36.53 -2.30 5.41
CA LEU A 103 36.64 -3.06 6.67
C LEU A 103 36.46 -2.17 7.92
N ASP A 104 37.01 -0.96 7.92
CA ASP A 104 36.79 0.02 9.00
C ASP A 104 35.30 0.40 9.12
N CYS A 105 34.61 0.58 7.99
CA CYS A 105 33.18 0.87 7.97
C CYS A 105 32.37 -0.30 8.54
N LEU A 106 32.71 -1.53 8.19
CA LEU A 106 32.05 -2.73 8.75
C LEU A 106 32.26 -2.82 10.27
N GLU A 107 33.49 -2.62 10.77
CA GLU A 107 33.78 -2.62 12.21
C GLU A 107 32.98 -1.53 12.93
N ARG A 108 32.91 -0.32 12.40
CA ARG A 108 32.11 0.78 12.97
C ARG A 108 30.61 0.51 12.95
N ALA A 109 30.14 -0.28 11.99
CA ALA A 109 28.74 -0.75 11.93
C ALA A 109 28.46 -1.93 12.88
N GLY A 110 29.50 -2.46 13.57
CA GLY A 110 29.38 -3.62 14.45
C GLY A 110 29.28 -4.95 13.71
N LEU A 111 29.88 -5.02 12.52
CA LEU A 111 29.99 -6.21 11.68
C LEU A 111 31.44 -6.63 11.56
N ASP A 112 31.71 -7.93 11.58
CA ASP A 112 33.05 -8.46 11.34
C ASP A 112 33.15 -8.87 9.86
N GLY A 113 34.07 -8.23 9.12
CA GLY A 113 34.32 -8.51 7.71
C GLY A 113 35.72 -9.02 7.46
N THR A 114 35.85 -10.00 6.58
CA THR A 114 37.13 -10.53 6.08
C THR A 114 37.12 -10.55 4.56
N ILE A 115 38.32 -10.40 3.94
CA ILE A 115 38.48 -10.56 2.50
C ILE A 115 38.67 -12.05 2.23
N GLU A 116 37.88 -12.64 1.33
CA GLU A 116 37.94 -14.09 1.01
C GLU A 116 39.26 -14.48 0.34
N ASP A 117 39.70 -13.65 -0.62
CA ASP A 117 40.95 -13.87 -1.37
C ASP A 117 41.54 -12.51 -1.76
N GLU A 118 42.67 -12.15 -1.15
CA GLU A 118 43.36 -10.88 -1.42
C GLU A 118 44.02 -10.80 -2.80
N ASP A 119 44.28 -11.96 -3.44
CA ASP A 119 44.89 -12.04 -4.74
C ASP A 119 43.87 -12.21 -5.89
N ALA A 120 42.57 -12.23 -5.59
CA ALA A 120 41.53 -12.34 -6.59
C ALA A 120 41.40 -11.06 -7.45
N GLU A 121 41.03 -11.25 -8.73
CA GLU A 121 40.69 -10.11 -9.62
C GLU A 121 39.53 -9.28 -9.08
N GLU A 122 38.64 -9.90 -8.34
CA GLU A 122 37.45 -9.30 -7.74
C GLU A 122 37.42 -9.51 -6.24
N ILE A 123 37.58 -8.45 -5.47
CA ILE A 123 37.56 -8.51 -4.00
C ILE A 123 36.12 -8.79 -3.53
N THR A 124 35.97 -9.82 -2.71
CA THR A 124 34.71 -10.18 -2.04
C THR A 124 34.94 -10.24 -0.53
N TYR A 125 34.02 -9.62 0.20
CA TYR A 125 34.02 -9.65 1.67
C TYR A 125 33.06 -10.75 2.14
N GLU A 126 33.53 -11.59 3.07
CA GLU A 126 32.67 -12.40 3.91
C GLU A 126 32.40 -11.63 5.20
N VAL A 127 31.13 -11.32 5.45
CA VAL A 127 30.70 -10.49 6.58
C VAL A 127 29.89 -11.32 7.56
N GLU A 128 30.34 -11.41 8.78
CA GLU A 128 29.65 -12.08 9.87
C GLU A 128 28.60 -11.16 10.49
N ILE A 129 27.39 -11.68 10.61
CA ILE A 129 26.22 -10.95 11.13
C ILE A 129 25.95 -11.45 12.54
N PRO A 130 26.13 -10.60 13.57
CA PRO A 130 25.83 -10.97 14.94
C PRO A 130 24.35 -11.38 15.14
N PRO A 131 24.04 -12.35 16.01
CA PRO A 131 22.70 -12.90 16.17
C PRO A 131 21.65 -11.91 16.69
N TYR A 132 22.05 -10.74 17.18
CA TYR A 132 21.15 -9.65 17.58
C TYR A 132 20.81 -8.68 16.44
N ARG A 133 21.53 -8.72 15.30
CA ARG A 133 21.26 -7.92 14.11
C ARG A 133 20.15 -8.61 13.28
N VAL A 134 18.93 -8.17 13.52
CA VAL A 134 17.71 -8.71 12.87
C VAL A 134 17.38 -8.03 11.55
N ASP A 135 18.04 -6.91 11.29
CA ASP A 135 17.85 -6.00 10.17
C ASP A 135 18.70 -6.39 8.94
N VAL A 136 19.81 -7.12 9.14
CA VAL A 136 20.72 -7.52 8.07
C VAL A 136 20.28 -8.83 7.43
N LEU A 137 19.34 -8.74 6.47
CA LEU A 137 18.74 -9.88 5.79
C LEU A 137 19.36 -10.16 4.43
N HIS A 138 19.86 -9.13 3.76
CA HIS A 138 20.39 -9.18 2.39
C HIS A 138 21.77 -8.51 2.30
N PRO A 139 22.64 -8.85 1.33
CA PRO A 139 23.92 -8.15 1.10
C PRO A 139 23.79 -6.62 0.93
N LEU A 140 22.65 -6.12 0.43
CA LEU A 140 22.39 -4.68 0.34
C LEU A 140 22.29 -3.99 1.70
N ASP A 141 21.84 -4.69 2.73
CA ASP A 141 21.76 -4.14 4.09
C ASP A 141 23.18 -3.91 4.65
N VAL A 142 24.12 -4.78 4.29
CA VAL A 142 25.55 -4.58 4.62
C VAL A 142 26.10 -3.36 3.90
N ILE A 143 25.75 -3.15 2.62
CA ILE A 143 26.18 -1.96 1.87
C ILE A 143 25.57 -0.68 2.45
N ASP A 144 24.31 -0.71 2.90
CA ASP A 144 23.70 0.42 3.60
C ASP A 144 24.47 0.77 4.89
N ASP A 145 24.82 -0.24 5.69
CA ASP A 145 25.62 -0.05 6.89
C ASP A 145 27.02 0.54 6.59
N ILE A 146 27.68 0.07 5.52
CA ILE A 146 28.97 0.65 5.06
C ILE A 146 28.75 2.11 4.67
N GLY A 147 27.72 2.44 3.90
CA GLY A 147 27.40 3.81 3.50
C GLY A 147 27.08 4.73 4.69
N ARG A 148 26.36 4.23 5.69
CA ARG A 148 26.10 4.95 6.95
C ARG A 148 27.38 5.20 7.75
N ALA A 149 28.23 4.19 7.86
CA ALA A 149 29.51 4.29 8.55
C ALA A 149 30.50 5.19 7.80
N TYR A 150 30.51 5.19 6.47
CA TYR A 150 31.27 6.14 5.67
C TYR A 150 30.83 7.58 5.94
N GLY A 151 29.53 7.83 5.92
CA GLY A 151 28.89 9.12 6.21
C GLY A 151 28.20 9.72 5.00
N PHE A 152 26.88 9.69 4.97
CA PHE A 152 26.09 10.29 3.89
C PHE A 152 26.30 11.80 3.72
N ASN A 153 26.69 12.50 4.80
CA ASN A 153 26.99 13.93 4.75
C ASN A 153 28.34 14.24 4.08
N ASP A 154 29.21 13.22 3.96
CA ASP A 154 30.54 13.35 3.36
C ASP A 154 30.54 13.02 1.86
N LEU A 155 29.39 12.53 1.34
CA LEU A 155 29.21 12.28 -0.09
C LEU A 155 29.06 13.59 -0.84
N GLU A 156 29.87 13.78 -1.88
CA GLU A 156 29.71 14.91 -2.79
C GLU A 156 28.54 14.66 -3.75
N PRO A 157 27.47 15.49 -3.70
CA PRO A 157 26.34 15.33 -4.62
C PRO A 157 26.77 15.58 -6.04
N SER A 158 26.46 14.65 -6.94
CA SER A 158 26.69 14.76 -8.37
C SER A 158 25.40 14.61 -9.17
N TYR A 159 25.31 15.32 -10.28
CA TYR A 159 24.27 15.06 -11.25
C TYR A 159 24.70 13.93 -12.16
N PRO A 160 23.84 12.91 -12.40
CA PRO A 160 24.18 11.86 -13.35
C PRO A 160 24.36 12.43 -14.75
N ASP A 161 25.41 12.03 -15.45
CA ASP A 161 25.65 12.38 -16.85
C ASP A 161 24.75 11.53 -17.78
N VAL A 162 23.46 11.58 -17.53
CA VAL A 162 22.44 10.91 -18.33
C VAL A 162 21.42 11.93 -18.78
N SER A 163 21.26 12.07 -20.09
CA SER A 163 20.13 12.78 -20.66
C SER A 163 18.96 11.83 -20.80
N THR A 164 17.87 12.08 -20.11
CA THR A 164 16.61 11.39 -20.37
C THR A 164 15.86 12.11 -21.46
N VAL A 165 15.69 11.48 -22.61
CA VAL A 165 14.67 11.89 -23.56
C VAL A 165 13.36 11.36 -23.02
N GLY A 166 12.82 12.06 -22.03
CA GLY A 166 11.54 11.72 -21.43
C GLY A 166 10.38 12.26 -22.26
N GLY A 167 9.31 11.53 -22.31
CA GLY A 167 8.00 11.98 -22.77
C GLY A 167 6.94 11.42 -21.86
N ARG A 168 5.85 12.16 -21.66
CA ARG A 168 4.70 11.62 -20.94
C ARG A 168 4.09 10.45 -21.72
N HIS A 169 3.70 9.40 -21.02
CA HIS A 169 2.94 8.31 -21.61
C HIS A 169 1.62 8.85 -22.20
N GLU A 170 1.13 8.23 -23.25
CA GLU A 170 -0.10 8.68 -23.96
C GLU A 170 -1.29 8.75 -22.99
N ARG A 171 -1.46 7.75 -22.13
CA ARG A 171 -2.49 7.76 -21.09
C ARG A 171 -2.38 8.98 -20.16
N SER A 172 -1.19 9.31 -19.69
CA SER A 172 -1.00 10.46 -18.78
C SER A 172 -1.29 11.80 -19.47
N ARG A 173 -1.09 11.88 -20.79
CA ARG A 173 -1.50 13.06 -21.57
C ARG A 173 -3.02 13.16 -21.70
N LEU A 174 -3.69 12.01 -21.89
CA LEU A 174 -5.15 11.94 -21.94
C LEU A 174 -5.76 12.33 -20.58
N GLU A 175 -5.25 11.75 -19.49
CA GLU A 175 -5.66 12.10 -18.12
C GLU A 175 -5.54 13.59 -17.83
N GLU A 176 -4.41 14.21 -18.18
CA GLU A 176 -4.18 15.65 -18.00
C GLU A 176 -5.14 16.49 -18.85
N ALA A 177 -5.32 16.16 -20.13
CA ALA A 177 -6.22 16.89 -21.00
C ALA A 177 -7.68 16.79 -20.55
N ALA A 178 -8.12 15.61 -20.09
CA ALA A 178 -9.47 15.42 -19.55
C ALA A 178 -9.66 16.19 -18.24
N ARG A 179 -8.67 16.17 -17.33
CA ARG A 179 -8.67 16.93 -16.08
C ARG A 179 -8.77 18.44 -16.36
N ASP A 180 -7.92 18.98 -17.23
CA ASP A 180 -7.92 20.39 -17.57
C ASP A 180 -9.27 20.83 -18.19
N THR A 181 -9.87 19.96 -18.99
CA THR A 181 -11.20 20.20 -19.56
C THR A 181 -12.26 20.23 -18.49
N LEU A 182 -12.29 19.27 -17.55
CA LEU A 182 -13.24 19.23 -16.44
C LEU A 182 -13.11 20.46 -15.53
N VAL A 183 -11.90 20.86 -15.19
CA VAL A 183 -11.63 22.10 -14.44
C VAL A 183 -12.15 23.33 -15.23
N GLY A 184 -11.93 23.36 -16.55
CA GLY A 184 -12.48 24.40 -17.43
C GLY A 184 -14.01 24.41 -17.50
N LEU A 185 -14.66 23.28 -17.25
CA LEU A 185 -16.13 23.13 -17.16
C LEU A 185 -16.68 23.45 -15.76
N GLY A 186 -15.83 23.85 -14.80
CA GLY A 186 -16.20 24.28 -13.46
C GLY A 186 -16.22 23.19 -12.39
N PHE A 187 -15.55 22.08 -12.62
CA PHE A 187 -15.36 21.04 -11.60
C PHE A 187 -14.10 21.29 -10.78
N GLU A 188 -14.15 20.95 -9.51
CA GLU A 188 -12.97 20.77 -8.66
C GLU A 188 -12.38 19.38 -8.91
N ASP A 189 -11.06 19.31 -9.19
CA ASP A 189 -10.35 18.05 -9.41
C ASP A 189 -10.00 17.40 -8.07
N LEU A 190 -10.35 16.13 -7.91
CA LEU A 190 -10.12 15.35 -6.71
C LEU A 190 -9.21 14.16 -6.99
N LEU A 191 -8.57 13.69 -5.94
CA LEU A 191 -7.83 12.43 -5.89
C LEU A 191 -8.17 11.70 -4.60
N ASN A 192 -9.03 10.69 -4.70
CA ASN A 192 -9.43 9.85 -3.58
C ASN A 192 -8.62 8.55 -3.53
N PHE A 193 -8.69 7.86 -2.41
CA PHE A 193 -8.15 6.50 -2.31
C PHE A 193 -8.91 5.55 -3.26
N HIS A 194 -8.17 4.63 -3.87
CA HIS A 194 -8.76 3.58 -4.70
C HIS A 194 -9.35 2.43 -3.87
N MET A 195 -9.09 2.45 -2.57
CA MET A 195 -9.63 1.51 -1.59
C MET A 195 -10.85 2.11 -0.89
N ILE A 196 -11.84 1.27 -0.64
CA ILE A 196 -13.11 1.65 -0.03
C ILE A 196 -13.70 0.46 0.74
N SER A 197 -14.73 0.65 1.54
CA SER A 197 -15.47 -0.47 2.13
C SER A 197 -16.50 -1.05 1.15
N THR A 198 -16.91 -2.28 1.37
CA THR A 198 -18.00 -2.93 0.64
C THR A 198 -19.30 -2.15 0.77
N GLU A 199 -19.61 -1.70 1.98
CA GLU A 199 -20.79 -0.89 2.28
C GLU A 199 -20.86 0.39 1.44
N GLU A 200 -19.76 1.15 1.39
CA GLU A 200 -19.68 2.40 0.62
C GLU A 200 -19.74 2.17 -0.89
N ASN A 201 -19.12 1.08 -1.37
CA ASN A 201 -19.07 0.82 -2.81
C ASN A 201 -20.38 0.27 -3.38
N PHE A 202 -21.15 -0.49 -2.59
CA PHE A 202 -22.33 -1.24 -3.05
C PHE A 202 -23.60 -0.87 -2.30
N ASP A 203 -23.65 -1.10 -0.97
CA ASP A 203 -24.90 -1.05 -0.20
C ASP A 203 -25.51 0.34 -0.21
N ARG A 204 -24.72 1.38 0.08
CA ARG A 204 -25.17 2.77 0.09
C ARG A 204 -25.53 3.31 -1.31
N LEU A 205 -25.08 2.63 -2.36
CA LEU A 205 -25.38 2.93 -3.78
C LEU A 205 -26.53 2.08 -4.36
N GLU A 206 -27.15 1.22 -3.54
CA GLU A 206 -28.22 0.30 -3.95
C GLU A 206 -27.77 -0.67 -5.06
N ILE A 207 -26.48 -1.05 -5.10
CA ILE A 207 -25.92 -1.99 -6.09
C ILE A 207 -25.70 -3.37 -5.47
N GLU A 208 -26.05 -4.41 -6.18
CA GLU A 208 -25.70 -5.79 -5.83
C GLU A 208 -24.36 -6.17 -6.49
N PRO A 209 -23.36 -6.66 -5.72
CA PRO A 209 -22.10 -7.17 -6.29
C PRO A 209 -22.32 -8.30 -7.29
N GLY A 210 -21.51 -8.35 -8.35
CA GLY A 210 -21.61 -9.35 -9.42
C GLY A 210 -22.69 -9.07 -10.46
N THR A 211 -23.28 -7.86 -10.46
CA THR A 211 -24.25 -7.45 -11.48
C THR A 211 -23.59 -6.74 -12.67
N ASP A 212 -24.23 -6.82 -13.83
CA ASP A 212 -23.74 -6.22 -15.09
C ASP A 212 -24.20 -4.75 -15.23
N VAL A 213 -24.00 -3.96 -14.17
CA VAL A 213 -24.17 -2.51 -14.20
C VAL A 213 -22.85 -1.85 -13.87
N LEU A 214 -22.63 -0.60 -14.28
CA LEU A 214 -21.42 0.13 -13.90
C LEU A 214 -21.31 0.17 -12.35
N GLY A 215 -20.16 -0.19 -11.83
CA GLY A 215 -19.95 -0.31 -10.38
C GLY A 215 -20.40 -1.62 -9.75
N GLY A 216 -21.16 -2.48 -10.49
CA GLY A 216 -21.68 -3.74 -9.98
C GLY A 216 -20.76 -4.96 -10.13
N GLY A 217 -19.57 -4.82 -10.71
CA GLY A 217 -18.60 -5.91 -10.85
C GLY A 217 -18.16 -6.51 -9.50
N GLU A 218 -17.63 -7.73 -9.51
CA GLU A 218 -17.05 -8.34 -8.30
C GLU A 218 -15.79 -7.59 -7.86
N ALA A 219 -15.77 -7.15 -6.61
CA ALA A 219 -14.66 -6.35 -6.08
C ALA A 219 -13.44 -7.20 -5.73
N VAL A 220 -12.26 -6.62 -5.93
CA VAL A 220 -10.99 -7.18 -5.46
C VAL A 220 -10.84 -6.93 -3.97
N THR A 221 -10.79 -7.99 -3.18
CA THR A 221 -10.66 -7.92 -1.72
C THR A 221 -9.21 -7.82 -1.28
N ILE A 222 -8.92 -6.93 -0.33
CA ILE A 222 -7.60 -6.76 0.27
C ILE A 222 -7.46 -7.72 1.44
N ARG A 223 -6.42 -8.55 1.40
CA ARG A 223 -6.11 -9.46 2.51
C ARG A 223 -5.54 -8.66 3.68
N GLU A 224 -6.14 -8.84 4.88
CA GLU A 224 -5.71 -8.17 6.11
C GLU A 224 -5.64 -6.65 5.96
N PRO A 225 -6.76 -5.97 5.61
CA PRO A 225 -6.75 -4.54 5.42
C PRO A 225 -6.40 -3.82 6.72
N TYR A 226 -5.73 -2.67 6.61
CA TYR A 226 -5.40 -1.84 7.76
C TYR A 226 -6.65 -1.34 8.51
N SER A 227 -7.75 -1.16 7.79
CA SER A 227 -9.05 -0.73 8.32
C SER A 227 -10.17 -1.32 7.46
N GLU A 228 -11.30 -1.61 8.07
CA GLU A 228 -12.53 -2.04 7.37
C GLU A 228 -13.03 -1.00 6.37
N ALA A 229 -12.66 0.28 6.56
CA ALA A 229 -12.95 1.33 5.59
C ALA A 229 -12.20 1.17 4.24
N TYR A 230 -11.21 0.26 4.15
CA TYR A 230 -10.34 0.08 2.98
C TYR A 230 -10.16 -1.41 2.64
N GLU A 231 -11.24 -2.18 2.66
CA GLU A 231 -11.19 -3.63 2.51
C GLU A 231 -11.24 -4.14 1.08
N ILE A 232 -11.67 -3.28 0.11
CA ILE A 232 -11.74 -3.61 -1.32
C ILE A 232 -11.10 -2.52 -2.17
N LEU A 233 -10.73 -2.87 -3.42
CA LEU A 233 -10.57 -1.85 -4.47
C LEU A 233 -11.95 -1.47 -5.00
N ARG A 234 -12.18 -0.17 -5.17
CA ARG A 234 -13.45 0.34 -5.68
C ARG A 234 -13.70 -0.13 -7.11
N THR A 235 -14.94 -0.49 -7.42
CA THR A 235 -15.34 -0.92 -8.77
C THR A 235 -15.70 0.26 -9.69
N TRP A 236 -15.88 1.45 -9.09
CA TRP A 236 -16.13 2.73 -9.74
C TRP A 236 -15.78 3.88 -8.80
N ALA A 237 -15.70 5.12 -9.31
CA ALA A 237 -15.23 6.25 -8.53
C ALA A 237 -16.36 7.09 -7.89
N LEU A 238 -17.58 6.97 -8.36
CA LEU A 238 -18.73 7.77 -7.87
C LEU A 238 -18.95 7.68 -6.35
N PRO A 239 -18.82 6.51 -5.68
CA PRO A 239 -18.95 6.43 -4.22
C PRO A 239 -17.99 7.37 -3.49
N SER A 240 -16.74 7.46 -3.97
CA SER A 240 -15.74 8.34 -3.37
C SER A 240 -16.12 9.82 -3.48
N LEU A 241 -16.75 10.23 -4.57
CA LEU A 241 -17.22 11.61 -4.75
C LEU A 241 -18.41 11.92 -3.83
N LEU A 242 -19.33 10.96 -3.64
CA LEU A 242 -20.46 11.14 -2.71
C LEU A 242 -19.98 11.23 -1.26
N LEU A 243 -18.97 10.45 -0.86
CA LEU A 243 -18.33 10.58 0.46
C LEU A 243 -17.67 11.96 0.66
N VAL A 244 -17.10 12.54 -0.38
CA VAL A 244 -16.54 13.89 -0.29
C VAL A 244 -17.67 14.90 -0.10
N LEU A 245 -18.80 14.80 -0.82
CA LEU A 245 -19.97 15.67 -0.61
C LEU A 245 -20.52 15.53 0.80
N GLU A 246 -20.70 14.31 1.32
CA GLU A 246 -21.15 14.02 2.67
C GLU A 246 -20.30 14.72 3.73
N ASN A 247 -18.98 14.62 3.59
CA ASN A 247 -18.04 15.26 4.52
C ASN A 247 -17.97 16.79 4.35
N ASN A 248 -18.56 17.35 3.29
CA ASN A 248 -18.52 18.77 2.97
C ASN A 248 -19.89 19.45 2.92
N THR A 249 -20.94 18.88 3.51
CA THR A 249 -22.29 19.48 3.58
C THR A 249 -22.32 20.85 4.29
N HIS A 250 -21.29 21.14 5.10
CA HIS A 250 -21.10 22.42 5.77
C HIS A 250 -20.55 23.54 4.87
N ARG A 251 -20.11 23.22 3.65
CA ARG A 251 -19.62 24.19 2.66
C ARG A 251 -20.77 24.76 1.82
N GLU A 252 -20.50 25.90 1.20
CA GLU A 252 -21.44 26.51 0.28
C GLU A 252 -21.62 25.71 -1.00
N TYR A 253 -22.82 25.71 -1.56
CA TYR A 253 -23.14 25.14 -2.86
C TYR A 253 -23.18 26.27 -3.92
N PRO A 254 -22.92 25.96 -5.21
CA PRO A 254 -22.79 24.63 -5.79
C PRO A 254 -21.44 23.94 -5.46
N GLN A 255 -21.45 22.60 -5.37
CA GLN A 255 -20.25 21.78 -5.28
C GLN A 255 -20.21 20.85 -6.50
N HIS A 256 -19.34 21.15 -7.44
CA HIS A 256 -19.13 20.35 -8.64
C HIS A 256 -17.76 19.70 -8.53
N LEU A 257 -17.75 18.37 -8.38
CA LEU A 257 -16.52 17.62 -8.12
C LEU A 257 -16.29 16.62 -9.26
N SER A 258 -15.04 16.41 -9.61
CA SER A 258 -14.66 15.37 -10.58
C SER A 258 -13.38 14.65 -10.14
N GLU A 259 -13.23 13.43 -10.61
CA GLU A 259 -12.04 12.62 -10.39
C GLU A 259 -11.74 11.79 -11.64
N ILE A 260 -10.46 11.71 -11.98
CA ILE A 260 -9.94 10.69 -12.90
C ILE A 260 -9.14 9.72 -12.03
N GLY A 261 -9.67 8.52 -11.84
CA GLY A 261 -9.12 7.56 -10.90
C GLY A 261 -9.23 6.11 -11.34
N LEU A 262 -8.51 5.25 -10.64
CA LEU A 262 -8.53 3.82 -10.89
C LEU A 262 -9.82 3.20 -10.34
N ALA A 263 -10.41 2.30 -11.14
CA ALA A 263 -11.41 1.33 -10.73
C ALA A 263 -10.93 -0.07 -11.11
N ALA A 264 -11.28 -1.09 -10.32
CA ALA A 264 -10.85 -2.47 -10.51
C ALA A 264 -11.95 -3.47 -10.15
N GLN A 265 -12.01 -4.58 -10.89
CA GLN A 265 -12.92 -5.69 -10.61
C GLN A 265 -12.26 -7.02 -10.94
N LEU A 266 -12.75 -8.10 -10.35
CA LEU A 266 -12.31 -9.45 -10.71
C LEU A 266 -12.70 -9.76 -12.15
N ASP A 267 -11.76 -10.33 -12.91
CA ASP A 267 -11.96 -10.74 -14.30
C ASP A 267 -11.05 -11.92 -14.62
N ASP A 268 -11.62 -13.10 -14.76
CA ASP A 268 -10.90 -14.33 -15.07
C ASP A 268 -10.27 -14.34 -16.47
N SER A 269 -10.64 -13.40 -17.34
CA SER A 269 -10.04 -13.29 -18.68
C SER A 269 -8.68 -12.58 -18.65
N GLU A 270 -8.39 -11.82 -17.59
CA GLU A 270 -7.13 -11.16 -17.40
C GLU A 270 -6.07 -12.09 -16.78
N ASN A 271 -4.83 -11.93 -17.16
CA ASN A 271 -3.72 -12.78 -16.66
C ASN A 271 -3.44 -12.58 -15.16
N THR A 272 -3.86 -11.46 -14.60
CA THR A 272 -3.78 -11.14 -13.17
C THR A 272 -5.03 -11.55 -12.41
N GLY A 273 -6.10 -11.95 -13.11
CA GLY A 273 -7.42 -12.17 -12.54
C GLY A 273 -8.16 -10.86 -12.17
N VAL A 274 -7.63 -9.71 -12.58
CA VAL A 274 -8.17 -8.38 -12.25
C VAL A 274 -8.15 -7.50 -13.50
N SER A 275 -9.30 -6.92 -13.82
CA SER A 275 -9.44 -5.85 -14.81
C SER A 275 -9.30 -4.50 -14.11
N GLU A 276 -8.38 -3.67 -14.58
CA GLU A 276 -8.12 -2.32 -14.07
C GLU A 276 -8.33 -1.30 -15.19
N HIS A 277 -9.04 -0.22 -14.89
CA HIS A 277 -9.22 0.88 -15.83
C HIS A 277 -9.25 2.23 -15.12
N GLN A 278 -8.88 3.28 -15.86
CA GLN A 278 -9.12 4.64 -15.41
C GLN A 278 -10.55 5.04 -15.77
N THR A 279 -11.22 5.66 -14.81
CA THR A 279 -12.58 6.15 -14.98
C THR A 279 -12.61 7.68 -14.78
N VAL A 280 -13.53 8.33 -15.45
CA VAL A 280 -13.88 9.74 -15.27
C VAL A 280 -15.21 9.79 -14.55
N ALA A 281 -15.21 10.24 -13.30
CA ALA A 281 -16.42 10.44 -12.51
C ALA A 281 -16.63 11.92 -12.22
N ALA A 282 -17.88 12.36 -12.23
CA ALA A 282 -18.24 13.73 -11.88
C ALA A 282 -19.61 13.81 -11.19
N VAL A 283 -19.73 14.70 -10.22
CA VAL A 283 -20.97 15.03 -9.53
C VAL A 283 -21.21 16.53 -9.56
N LEU A 284 -22.47 16.89 -9.71
CA LEU A 284 -22.97 18.26 -9.63
C LEU A 284 -23.99 18.29 -8.49
N ALA A 285 -23.62 18.90 -7.37
CA ALA A 285 -24.50 19.11 -6.24
C ALA A 285 -24.91 20.58 -6.18
N ASP A 286 -26.21 20.85 -6.37
CA ASP A 286 -26.78 22.20 -6.37
C ASP A 286 -28.30 22.09 -6.11
N THR A 287 -28.94 23.21 -5.75
CA THR A 287 -30.39 23.32 -5.55
C THR A 287 -31.20 23.00 -6.81
N GLU A 288 -30.63 23.19 -7.99
CA GLU A 288 -31.24 22.97 -9.31
C GLU A 288 -30.53 21.93 -10.14
N ALA A 289 -29.62 21.14 -9.53
CA ALA A 289 -28.88 20.10 -10.26
C ALA A 289 -29.79 19.12 -10.98
N SER A 290 -29.53 18.89 -12.25
CA SER A 290 -30.40 18.09 -13.11
C SER A 290 -29.60 17.21 -14.09
N TYR A 291 -30.25 16.21 -14.65
CA TYR A 291 -29.70 15.41 -15.74
C TYR A 291 -29.17 16.27 -16.90
N GLU A 292 -29.91 17.32 -17.29
CA GLU A 292 -29.53 18.21 -18.40
C GLU A 292 -28.24 19.00 -18.10
N ASP A 293 -28.02 19.37 -16.85
CA ASP A 293 -26.78 20.06 -16.43
C ASP A 293 -25.56 19.12 -16.52
N ALA A 294 -25.70 17.89 -16.06
CA ALA A 294 -24.66 16.88 -16.18
C ALA A 294 -24.40 16.53 -17.65
N ARG A 295 -25.47 16.32 -18.43
CA ARG A 295 -25.36 16.02 -19.86
C ARG A 295 -24.70 17.14 -20.65
N GLY A 296 -25.02 18.40 -20.34
CA GLY A 296 -24.39 19.55 -20.98
C GLY A 296 -22.88 19.58 -20.78
N ARG A 297 -22.37 19.28 -19.59
CA ARG A 297 -20.94 19.20 -19.28
C ARG A 297 -20.28 17.98 -19.93
N LEU A 298 -20.94 16.83 -19.88
CA LEU A 298 -20.44 15.62 -20.53
C LEU A 298 -20.36 15.82 -22.07
N GLN A 299 -21.36 16.48 -22.67
CA GLN A 299 -21.34 16.83 -24.10
C GLN A 299 -20.19 17.78 -24.45
N ALA A 300 -19.92 18.77 -23.60
CA ALA A 300 -18.78 19.67 -23.81
C ALA A 300 -17.43 18.96 -23.65
N LEU A 301 -17.32 18.02 -22.72
CA LEU A 301 -16.15 17.17 -22.59
C LEU A 301 -15.95 16.31 -23.84
N ALA A 302 -16.97 15.58 -24.30
CA ALA A 302 -16.91 14.75 -25.50
C ALA A 302 -16.49 15.57 -26.73
N GLN A 303 -17.07 16.77 -26.90
CA GLN A 303 -16.69 17.68 -27.99
C GLN A 303 -15.23 18.13 -27.93
N ALA A 304 -14.64 18.32 -26.74
CA ALA A 304 -13.25 18.70 -26.60
C ALA A 304 -12.28 17.61 -27.08
N PHE A 305 -12.74 16.36 -27.11
CA PHE A 305 -11.99 15.18 -27.59
C PHE A 305 -12.42 14.71 -28.99
N ASP A 306 -13.35 15.44 -29.64
CA ASP A 306 -13.89 15.10 -30.97
C ASP A 306 -14.56 13.71 -31.02
N VAL A 307 -15.20 13.28 -29.91
CA VAL A 307 -15.96 12.02 -29.82
C VAL A 307 -17.46 12.30 -29.84
N GLU A 308 -18.23 11.41 -30.48
CA GLU A 308 -19.69 11.52 -30.57
C GLU A 308 -20.34 10.96 -29.28
N LEU A 309 -21.17 11.75 -28.62
CA LEU A 309 -21.91 11.36 -27.43
C LEU A 309 -23.36 11.03 -27.76
N GLU A 310 -23.77 9.81 -27.43
CA GLU A 310 -25.18 9.42 -27.32
C GLU A 310 -25.53 9.07 -25.89
N THR A 311 -26.80 9.33 -25.50
CA THR A 311 -27.29 9.05 -24.15
C THR A 311 -28.65 8.32 -24.22
N PRO A 312 -28.67 7.06 -24.65
CA PRO A 312 -29.91 6.28 -24.70
C PRO A 312 -30.42 5.99 -23.27
N PRO A 313 -31.74 6.05 -23.03
CA PRO A 313 -32.31 5.75 -21.73
C PRO A 313 -31.89 4.36 -21.22
N THR A 314 -31.54 4.27 -19.96
CA THR A 314 -31.23 3.01 -19.27
C THR A 314 -31.77 3.03 -17.84
N GLU A 315 -31.62 1.90 -17.14
CA GLU A 315 -31.93 1.78 -15.72
C GLU A 315 -30.66 1.47 -14.94
N HIS A 316 -30.48 2.14 -13.82
CA HIS A 316 -29.37 1.89 -12.92
C HIS A 316 -29.83 2.16 -11.47
N PRO A 317 -29.57 1.24 -10.49
CA PRO A 317 -30.18 1.31 -9.17
C PRO A 317 -29.79 2.58 -8.37
N THR A 318 -28.61 3.13 -8.60
CA THR A 318 -28.12 4.34 -7.95
C THR A 318 -28.83 5.61 -8.42
N PHE A 319 -29.48 5.58 -9.57
CA PHE A 319 -30.08 6.77 -10.20
C PHE A 319 -31.63 6.70 -10.26
N ILE A 320 -32.25 7.85 -10.49
CA ILE A 320 -33.71 7.95 -10.59
C ILE A 320 -34.17 7.31 -11.90
N PRO A 321 -35.12 6.35 -11.86
CA PRO A 321 -35.71 5.78 -13.07
C PRO A 321 -36.33 6.84 -13.98
N GLY A 322 -36.02 6.77 -15.28
CA GLY A 322 -36.46 7.73 -16.28
C GLY A 322 -35.65 9.04 -16.32
N ARG A 323 -34.64 9.19 -15.45
CA ARG A 323 -33.66 10.29 -15.46
C ARG A 323 -32.24 9.73 -15.52
N THR A 324 -32.08 8.58 -16.13
CA THR A 324 -30.82 7.84 -16.25
C THR A 324 -30.63 7.43 -17.70
N ALA A 325 -29.40 7.55 -18.18
CA ALA A 325 -29.04 7.13 -19.53
C ALA A 325 -27.65 6.45 -19.52
N GLU A 326 -27.42 5.62 -20.48
CA GLU A 326 -26.11 5.11 -20.81
C GLU A 326 -25.22 6.24 -21.37
N VAL A 327 -23.93 6.20 -21.09
CA VAL A 327 -22.94 7.01 -21.79
C VAL A 327 -22.38 6.17 -22.92
N VAL A 328 -22.70 6.56 -24.14
CA VAL A 328 -22.17 5.92 -25.35
C VAL A 328 -21.26 6.93 -26.05
N LEU A 329 -19.98 6.58 -26.22
CA LEU A 329 -19.00 7.38 -26.92
C LEU A 329 -18.55 6.64 -28.19
N ASP A 330 -18.64 7.29 -29.35
CA ASP A 330 -18.33 6.70 -30.65
C ASP A 330 -18.99 5.32 -30.90
N GLY A 331 -20.20 5.15 -30.36
CA GLY A 331 -20.99 3.92 -30.49
C GLY A 331 -20.65 2.82 -29.49
N GLU A 332 -19.72 3.05 -28.55
CA GLU A 332 -19.38 2.12 -27.46
C GLU A 332 -20.07 2.55 -26.16
N SER A 333 -20.76 1.61 -25.48
CA SER A 333 -21.31 1.83 -24.13
C SER A 333 -20.19 1.79 -23.11
N VAL A 334 -19.93 2.92 -22.42
CA VAL A 334 -18.75 3.10 -21.59
C VAL A 334 -19.05 3.61 -20.18
N GLY A 335 -20.33 3.92 -19.90
CA GLY A 335 -20.65 4.51 -18.60
C GLY A 335 -22.14 4.80 -18.40
N VAL A 336 -22.41 5.57 -17.36
CA VAL A 336 -23.77 5.97 -16.96
C VAL A 336 -23.80 7.45 -16.59
N ILE A 337 -24.96 8.09 -16.82
CA ILE A 337 -25.29 9.46 -16.42
C ILE A 337 -26.71 9.50 -15.87
N GLY A 338 -26.93 10.29 -14.81
CA GLY A 338 -28.30 10.43 -14.26
C GLY A 338 -28.36 11.36 -13.06
N GLU A 339 -29.59 11.49 -12.52
CA GLU A 339 -29.83 12.12 -11.21
C GLU A 339 -29.79 11.06 -10.12
N ILE A 340 -29.02 11.30 -9.06
CA ILE A 340 -28.85 10.34 -7.95
C ILE A 340 -30.19 10.08 -7.27
N HIS A 341 -30.46 8.81 -7.00
CA HIS A 341 -31.72 8.39 -6.36
C HIS A 341 -31.84 8.95 -4.93
N PRO A 342 -33.04 9.44 -4.50
CA PRO A 342 -33.23 9.98 -3.16
C PRO A 342 -32.81 9.05 -2.00
N LYS A 343 -32.92 7.75 -2.16
CA LYS A 343 -32.42 6.79 -1.15
C LYS A 343 -30.92 6.92 -0.95
N VAL A 344 -30.15 7.00 -2.04
CA VAL A 344 -28.69 7.17 -2.01
C VAL A 344 -28.33 8.51 -1.39
N LEU A 345 -29.06 9.59 -1.72
CA LEU A 345 -28.85 10.89 -1.11
C LEU A 345 -29.06 10.85 0.42
N VAL A 346 -30.09 10.14 0.88
CA VAL A 346 -30.39 9.98 2.32
C VAL A 346 -29.28 9.20 3.03
N GLU A 347 -28.78 8.11 2.41
CA GLU A 347 -27.67 7.33 2.96
C GLU A 347 -26.38 8.14 3.13
N HIS A 348 -26.20 9.20 2.32
CA HIS A 348 -25.02 10.08 2.35
C HIS A 348 -25.33 11.46 3.02
N ASP A 349 -26.43 11.58 3.77
CA ASP A 349 -26.83 12.83 4.44
C ASP A 349 -26.86 14.05 3.50
N LEU A 350 -27.18 13.85 2.21
CA LEU A 350 -27.25 14.89 1.20
C LEU A 350 -28.70 15.41 1.05
N GLU A 351 -28.89 16.70 1.29
CA GLU A 351 -30.21 17.35 1.25
C GLU A 351 -30.54 17.94 -0.13
N LEU A 352 -29.54 18.16 -0.99
CA LEU A 352 -29.71 18.78 -2.29
C LEU A 352 -29.69 17.74 -3.41
N PRO A 353 -30.33 18.02 -4.56
CA PRO A 353 -30.19 17.19 -5.73
C PRO A 353 -28.73 17.03 -6.18
N VAL A 354 -28.39 15.84 -6.64
CA VAL A 354 -27.09 15.55 -7.24
C VAL A 354 -27.30 14.89 -8.58
N ALA A 355 -26.70 15.43 -9.63
CA ALA A 355 -26.58 14.78 -10.92
C ALA A 355 -25.14 14.29 -11.11
N ALA A 356 -24.94 13.14 -11.73
CA ALA A 356 -23.64 12.52 -11.86
C ALA A 356 -23.46 11.80 -13.19
N PHE A 357 -22.20 11.63 -13.58
CA PHE A 357 -21.82 10.71 -14.63
C PHE A 357 -20.50 10.01 -14.29
N GLU A 358 -20.34 8.80 -14.82
CA GLU A 358 -19.07 8.11 -14.79
C GLU A 358 -18.91 7.26 -16.05
N PHE A 359 -17.71 7.24 -16.62
CA PHE A 359 -17.38 6.47 -17.80
C PHE A 359 -15.87 6.16 -17.88
N ARG A 360 -15.49 5.18 -18.70
CA ARG A 360 -14.09 4.80 -18.89
C ARG A 360 -13.31 5.88 -19.66
N LEU A 361 -12.19 6.32 -19.12
CA LEU A 361 -11.34 7.38 -19.70
C LEU A 361 -10.83 7.04 -21.10
N ASP A 362 -10.52 5.78 -21.37
CA ASP A 362 -9.98 5.33 -22.66
C ASP A 362 -10.95 5.54 -23.85
N ALA A 363 -12.22 5.74 -23.58
CA ALA A 363 -13.23 6.12 -24.57
C ALA A 363 -13.09 7.56 -25.11
N LEU A 364 -12.18 8.36 -24.56
CA LEU A 364 -11.85 9.71 -25.09
C LEU A 364 -10.65 9.71 -26.04
N LYS A 365 -10.21 8.55 -26.51
CA LYS A 365 -9.05 8.43 -27.43
C LYS A 365 -9.41 8.67 -28.87
#